data_4774e263fa4be0d1166722fdf8b80f48
#
_entry.id   4774e263fa4be0d1166722fdf8b80f48
#
_cell.length_a   1.000
_cell.length_b   1.000
_cell.length_c   1.000
_cell.angle_alpha   90.00
_cell.angle_beta   90.00
_cell.angle_gamma   90.00
#
_symmetry.space_group_name_H-M   'P 1'
#
loop_
_entity.id
_entity.type
_entity.pdbx_description
1 polymer ?
#
loop_
_entity_poly.entity_id
_entity_poly.type
_entity_poly.pdbx_seq_one_letter_code
_entity_poly.pdbx_strand_id
1 'polypeptide(L)'
;MKYEKIYLPYLFNALEPYIDKETVEIHYTKHLQGYVNNLNKALKGYENFTKGKTLEDILMNPKKIPKEIREKVINNGGGVYNHNLYFSILYPKPKRKPEGKLMDKINKQYGSFEQLIELINENALNRFGSGYSYLVKEKCGRLHVMSTLNQDTPLRCGLKPILCIDVWEHAYYLKYKNFRMKYLENIWQIINWAKVEELYNC
;
A
#
# COMPACT_ATOMS: atom_id res chain seq x y z
N MET A 1 -18.01 -15.26 -0.65
CA MET A 1 -16.54 -15.15 -0.80
C MET A 1 -16.02 -14.36 0.40
N LYS A 2 -14.88 -14.76 1.00
CA LYS A 2 -14.23 -13.96 2.07
C LYS A 2 -12.97 -13.34 1.52
N TYR A 3 -12.75 -12.09 1.83
CA TYR A 3 -11.48 -11.41 1.56
C TYR A 3 -10.53 -11.66 2.73
N GLU A 4 -9.25 -11.80 2.44
CA GLU A 4 -8.23 -12.21 3.40
C GLU A 4 -7.01 -11.31 3.31
N LYS A 5 -6.22 -11.29 4.38
CA LYS A 5 -4.90 -10.69 4.34
C LYS A 5 -3.93 -11.63 3.64
N ILE A 6 -2.89 -11.04 3.02
CA ILE A 6 -1.80 -11.82 2.44
C ILE A 6 -1.10 -12.64 3.54
N TYR A 7 -0.47 -13.74 3.14
CA TYR A 7 0.50 -14.42 3.99
C TYR A 7 1.76 -13.55 4.11
N LEU A 8 2.24 -13.33 5.34
CA LEU A 8 3.47 -12.58 5.59
C LEU A 8 4.67 -13.54 5.41
N PRO A 9 5.54 -13.33 4.41
CA PRO A 9 6.59 -14.30 4.08
C PRO A 9 7.86 -14.13 4.96
N TYR A 10 7.76 -13.42 6.09
CA TYR A 10 8.87 -13.18 7.01
C TYR A 10 8.36 -13.04 8.46
N LEU A 11 9.27 -13.20 9.42
CA LEU A 11 8.98 -13.04 10.85
C LEU A 11 8.77 -11.55 11.19
N PHE A 12 8.00 -11.27 12.25
CA PHE A 12 7.70 -9.88 12.65
C PHE A 12 8.94 -9.05 12.97
N ASN A 13 10.04 -9.66 13.42
CA ASN A 13 11.30 -8.97 13.69
C ASN A 13 12.25 -8.90 12.49
N ALA A 14 11.87 -9.46 11.34
CA ALA A 14 12.78 -9.56 10.19
C ALA A 14 13.08 -8.21 9.53
N LEU A 15 12.25 -7.20 9.75
CA LEU A 15 12.42 -5.85 9.20
C LEU A 15 13.28 -4.93 10.09
N GLU A 16 13.76 -5.43 11.23
CA GLU A 16 14.70 -4.68 12.07
C GLU A 16 16.05 -4.51 11.35
N PRO A 17 16.74 -3.40 11.58
CA PRO A 17 16.44 -2.33 12.53
C PRO A 17 15.51 -1.23 11.98
N TYR A 18 14.92 -1.38 10.80
CA TYR A 18 14.19 -0.32 10.11
C TYR A 18 12.73 -0.17 10.60
N ILE A 19 12.02 -1.27 10.81
CA ILE A 19 10.72 -1.30 11.51
C ILE A 19 10.84 -2.32 12.65
N ASP A 20 10.44 -1.94 13.85
CA ASP A 20 10.51 -2.80 15.03
C ASP A 20 9.45 -3.92 14.98
N LYS A 21 9.74 -5.01 15.69
CA LYS A 21 8.88 -6.18 15.79
C LYS A 21 7.45 -5.82 16.21
N GLU A 22 7.32 -4.98 17.25
CA GLU A 22 6.01 -4.64 17.81
C GLU A 22 5.14 -3.89 16.80
N THR A 23 5.73 -2.94 16.07
CA THR A 23 5.05 -2.24 14.98
C THR A 23 4.54 -3.23 13.93
N VAL A 24 5.38 -4.14 13.43
CA VAL A 24 4.97 -5.12 12.40
C VAL A 24 3.88 -6.04 12.92
N GLU A 25 4.01 -6.55 14.15
CA GLU A 25 3.06 -7.47 14.75
C GLU A 25 1.68 -6.82 14.94
N ILE A 26 1.62 -5.64 15.55
CA ILE A 26 0.36 -4.91 15.76
C ILE A 26 -0.26 -4.52 14.42
N HIS A 27 0.54 -3.97 13.50
CA HIS A 27 0.08 -3.51 12.20
C HIS A 27 -0.57 -4.65 11.39
N TYR A 28 0.09 -5.83 11.35
CA TYR A 28 -0.42 -6.98 10.61
C TYR A 28 -1.53 -7.75 11.35
N THR A 29 -1.42 -7.95 12.69
CA THR A 29 -2.35 -8.81 13.41
C THR A 29 -3.56 -8.08 13.98
N LYS A 30 -3.48 -6.75 14.17
CA LYS A 30 -4.57 -5.94 14.72
C LYS A 30 -5.18 -5.03 13.66
N HIS A 31 -4.40 -4.12 13.05
CA HIS A 31 -4.93 -3.17 12.08
C HIS A 31 -5.43 -3.87 10.81
N LEU A 32 -4.57 -4.59 10.09
CA LEU A 32 -4.97 -5.31 8.88
C LEU A 32 -6.07 -6.34 9.17
N GLN A 33 -5.93 -7.14 10.23
CA GLN A 33 -6.96 -8.12 10.60
C GLN A 33 -8.29 -7.46 10.96
N GLY A 34 -8.26 -6.31 11.59
CA GLY A 34 -9.46 -5.50 11.88
C GLY A 34 -10.19 -5.09 10.60
N TYR A 35 -9.45 -4.57 9.61
CA TYR A 35 -10.02 -4.23 8.30
C TYR A 35 -10.61 -5.44 7.58
N VAL A 36 -9.92 -6.59 7.60
CA VAL A 36 -10.43 -7.85 7.02
C VAL A 36 -11.75 -8.27 7.68
N ASN A 37 -11.80 -8.27 9.01
CA ASN A 37 -13.00 -8.66 9.74
C ASN A 37 -14.17 -7.72 9.45
N ASN A 38 -13.92 -6.41 9.45
CA ASN A 38 -14.94 -5.39 9.20
C ASN A 38 -15.44 -5.41 7.76
N LEU A 39 -14.54 -5.60 6.78
CA LEU A 39 -14.92 -5.75 5.36
C LEU A 39 -15.85 -6.96 5.18
N ASN A 40 -15.44 -8.13 5.67
CA ASN A 40 -16.25 -9.33 5.55
C ASN A 40 -17.59 -9.22 6.27
N LYS A 41 -17.63 -8.53 7.42
CA LYS A 41 -18.87 -8.24 8.13
C LYS A 41 -19.78 -7.31 7.31
N ALA A 42 -19.22 -6.28 6.67
CA ALA A 42 -19.99 -5.36 5.84
C ALA A 42 -20.55 -6.02 4.57
N LEU A 43 -19.86 -7.03 4.04
CA LEU A 43 -20.27 -7.76 2.82
C LEU A 43 -21.18 -8.97 3.09
N LYS A 44 -21.44 -9.31 4.35
CA LYS A 44 -22.36 -10.38 4.73
C LYS A 44 -23.77 -10.04 4.24
N GLY A 45 -24.41 -10.97 3.50
CA GLY A 45 -25.70 -10.76 2.85
C GLY A 45 -25.65 -10.11 1.48
N TYR A 46 -24.42 -9.79 0.98
CA TYR A 46 -24.19 -9.21 -0.35
C TYR A 46 -23.39 -10.14 -1.26
N GLU A 47 -23.56 -11.47 -1.10
CA GLU A 47 -22.79 -12.49 -1.83
C GLU A 47 -22.98 -12.40 -3.34
N ASN A 48 -24.19 -12.05 -3.80
CA ASN A 48 -24.49 -11.84 -5.22
C ASN A 48 -23.71 -10.64 -5.79
N PHE A 49 -23.52 -9.59 -4.99
CA PHE A 49 -22.72 -8.42 -5.40
C PHE A 49 -21.24 -8.77 -5.53
N THR A 50 -20.71 -9.60 -4.63
CA THR A 50 -19.27 -9.95 -4.57
C THR A 50 -18.89 -11.14 -5.44
N LYS A 51 -19.88 -11.88 -6.00
CA LYS A 51 -19.62 -13.09 -6.79
C LYS A 51 -18.72 -12.78 -7.99
N GLY A 52 -17.60 -13.49 -8.07
CA GLY A 52 -16.63 -13.37 -9.18
C GLY A 52 -15.84 -12.06 -9.20
N LYS A 53 -15.86 -11.26 -8.14
CA LYS A 53 -15.12 -9.98 -8.08
C LYS A 53 -13.95 -10.06 -7.12
N THR A 54 -12.81 -9.54 -7.56
CA THR A 54 -11.69 -9.24 -6.69
C THR A 54 -12.00 -8.00 -5.83
N LEU A 55 -11.18 -7.74 -4.82
CA LEU A 55 -11.29 -6.52 -4.02
C LEU A 55 -11.03 -5.28 -4.87
N GLU A 56 -10.07 -5.37 -5.78
CA GLU A 56 -9.73 -4.33 -6.75
C GLU A 56 -10.94 -3.97 -7.63
N ASP A 57 -11.65 -4.97 -8.17
CA ASP A 57 -12.86 -4.74 -8.99
C ASP A 57 -13.92 -3.93 -8.25
N ILE A 58 -14.07 -4.20 -6.94
CA ILE A 58 -15.02 -3.49 -6.08
C ILE A 58 -14.55 -2.05 -5.84
N LEU A 59 -13.27 -1.86 -5.49
CA LEU A 59 -12.71 -0.54 -5.16
C LEU A 59 -12.55 0.36 -6.38
N MET A 60 -12.33 -0.18 -7.57
CA MET A 60 -12.33 0.57 -8.84
C MET A 60 -13.71 1.17 -9.19
N ASN A 61 -14.78 0.57 -8.68
CA ASN A 61 -16.14 0.97 -9.03
C ASN A 61 -16.99 1.32 -7.79
N PRO A 62 -16.60 2.31 -6.96
CA PRO A 62 -17.26 2.57 -5.67
C PRO A 62 -18.75 2.92 -5.81
N LYS A 63 -19.16 3.51 -6.95
CA LYS A 63 -20.58 3.83 -7.22
C LYS A 63 -21.45 2.57 -7.39
N LYS A 64 -20.86 1.43 -7.78
CA LYS A 64 -21.57 0.15 -7.93
C LYS A 64 -21.76 -0.59 -6.59
N ILE A 65 -21.09 -0.17 -5.53
CA ILE A 65 -21.30 -0.75 -4.19
C ILE A 65 -22.67 -0.33 -3.68
N PRO A 66 -23.49 -1.25 -3.13
CA PRO A 66 -24.79 -0.92 -2.54
C PRO A 66 -24.66 0.24 -1.54
N LYS A 67 -25.58 1.20 -1.62
CA LYS A 67 -25.48 2.49 -0.90
C LYS A 67 -25.34 2.30 0.62
N GLU A 68 -26.02 1.31 1.17
CA GLU A 68 -26.12 1.02 2.61
C GLU A 68 -24.77 0.58 3.21
N ILE A 69 -23.92 -0.06 2.39
CA ILE A 69 -22.62 -0.59 2.83
C ILE A 69 -21.43 0.15 2.20
N ARG A 70 -21.67 1.07 1.26
CA ARG A 70 -20.64 1.67 0.41
C ARG A 70 -19.47 2.26 1.19
N GLU A 71 -19.75 3.10 2.16
CA GLU A 71 -18.72 3.74 2.97
C GLU A 71 -17.90 2.71 3.77
N LYS A 72 -18.58 1.74 4.40
CA LYS A 72 -17.91 0.66 5.14
C LYS A 72 -17.02 -0.19 4.25
N VAL A 73 -17.47 -0.49 3.03
CA VAL A 73 -16.70 -1.28 2.06
C VAL A 73 -15.51 -0.48 1.51
N ILE A 74 -15.69 0.81 1.20
CA ILE A 74 -14.58 1.67 0.75
C ILE A 74 -13.51 1.78 1.84
N ASN A 75 -13.89 2.11 3.07
CA ASN A 75 -12.94 2.30 4.17
C ASN A 75 -12.22 0.99 4.55
N ASN A 76 -12.97 -0.08 4.77
CA ASN A 76 -12.35 -1.34 5.21
C ASN A 76 -11.71 -2.11 4.04
N GLY A 77 -12.29 -2.07 2.85
CA GLY A 77 -11.72 -2.65 1.64
C GLY A 77 -10.43 -1.95 1.23
N GLY A 78 -10.43 -0.62 1.27
CA GLY A 78 -9.20 0.17 1.08
C GLY A 78 -8.15 -0.18 2.12
N GLY A 79 -8.54 -0.34 3.39
CA GLY A 79 -7.65 -0.79 4.45
C GLY A 79 -7.03 -2.15 4.16
N VAL A 80 -7.82 -3.14 3.73
CA VAL A 80 -7.30 -4.46 3.33
C VAL A 80 -6.35 -4.34 2.14
N TYR A 81 -6.75 -3.61 1.11
CA TYR A 81 -5.95 -3.46 -0.11
C TYR A 81 -4.60 -2.78 0.16
N ASN A 82 -4.62 -1.62 0.83
CA ASN A 82 -3.42 -0.83 1.11
C ASN A 82 -2.41 -1.59 1.97
N HIS A 83 -2.88 -2.25 3.04
CA HIS A 83 -2.01 -3.03 3.90
C HIS A 83 -1.48 -4.30 3.21
N ASN A 84 -2.29 -4.99 2.39
CA ASN A 84 -1.82 -6.12 1.61
C ASN A 84 -0.72 -5.69 0.63
N LEU A 85 -0.89 -4.56 -0.07
CA LEU A 85 0.14 -4.00 -0.94
C LEU A 85 1.39 -3.63 -0.14
N TYR A 86 1.23 -2.87 0.97
CA TYR A 86 2.33 -2.43 1.83
C TYR A 86 3.18 -3.62 2.31
N PHE A 87 2.55 -4.65 2.90
CA PHE A 87 3.29 -5.80 3.39
C PHE A 87 3.87 -6.67 2.27
N SER A 88 3.26 -6.70 1.08
CA SER A 88 3.79 -7.46 -0.05
C SER A 88 5.08 -6.89 -0.63
N ILE A 89 5.27 -5.58 -0.50
CA ILE A 89 6.45 -4.87 -1.01
C ILE A 89 7.55 -4.65 0.05
N LEU A 90 7.38 -5.17 1.26
CA LEU A 90 8.42 -5.18 2.29
C LEU A 90 9.12 -6.53 2.32
N TYR A 91 10.45 -6.52 2.49
CA TYR A 91 11.24 -7.74 2.60
C TYR A 91 12.55 -7.48 3.36
N PRO A 92 13.02 -8.41 4.20
CA PRO A 92 14.35 -8.31 4.80
C PRO A 92 15.44 -8.48 3.75
N LYS A 93 16.41 -7.57 3.71
CA LYS A 93 17.57 -7.63 2.79
C LYS A 93 17.18 -7.71 1.29
N PRO A 94 16.32 -6.83 0.79
CA PRO A 94 15.95 -6.83 -0.62
C PRO A 94 17.09 -6.27 -1.50
N LYS A 95 16.95 -6.42 -2.83
CA LYS A 95 17.73 -5.61 -3.76
C LYS A 95 17.44 -4.11 -3.52
N ARG A 96 18.48 -3.29 -3.62
CA ARG A 96 18.40 -1.86 -3.24
C ARG A 96 17.68 -0.97 -4.26
N LYS A 97 17.63 -1.42 -5.52
CA LYS A 97 17.03 -0.68 -6.63
C LYS A 97 16.28 -1.63 -7.55
N PRO A 98 15.28 -1.15 -8.29
CA PRO A 98 14.68 -1.93 -9.37
C PRO A 98 15.69 -2.10 -10.51
N GLU A 99 15.43 -3.06 -11.39
CA GLU A 99 16.22 -3.35 -12.59
C GLU A 99 15.29 -3.32 -13.82
N GLY A 100 15.87 -3.46 -15.02
CA GLY A 100 15.12 -3.64 -16.26
C GLY A 100 14.13 -2.52 -16.56
N LYS A 101 12.95 -2.91 -17.06
CA LYS A 101 11.94 -1.96 -17.60
C LYS A 101 11.49 -0.90 -16.61
N LEU A 102 11.39 -1.24 -15.32
CA LEU A 102 10.98 -0.28 -14.30
C LEU A 102 12.06 0.77 -14.08
N MET A 103 13.33 0.36 -13.98
CA MET A 103 14.45 1.30 -13.84
C MET A 103 14.58 2.23 -15.06
N ASP A 104 14.48 1.67 -16.28
CA ASP A 104 14.51 2.46 -17.51
C ASP A 104 13.40 3.51 -17.54
N LYS A 105 12.20 3.09 -17.09
CA LYS A 105 11.04 3.99 -17.01
C LYS A 105 11.22 5.10 -15.97
N ILE A 106 11.79 4.76 -14.81
CA ILE A 106 12.10 5.73 -13.76
C ILE A 106 13.10 6.75 -14.26
N ASN A 107 14.22 6.31 -14.83
CA ASN A 107 15.25 7.20 -15.36
C ASN A 107 14.70 8.12 -16.46
N LYS A 108 13.87 7.57 -17.37
CA LYS A 108 13.24 8.37 -18.43
C LYS A 108 12.26 9.43 -17.92
N GLN A 109 11.48 9.13 -16.86
CA GLN A 109 10.44 10.04 -16.39
C GLN A 109 10.90 11.01 -15.30
N TYR A 110 11.81 10.57 -14.44
CA TYR A 110 12.23 11.31 -13.26
C TYR A 110 13.70 11.71 -13.26
N GLY A 111 14.45 11.32 -14.29
CA GLY A 111 15.89 11.60 -14.41
C GLY A 111 16.76 10.57 -13.69
N SER A 112 16.43 10.18 -12.44
CA SER A 112 17.13 9.14 -11.71
C SER A 112 16.21 8.44 -10.69
N PHE A 113 16.69 7.31 -10.18
CA PHE A 113 16.02 6.60 -9.09
C PHE A 113 15.98 7.45 -7.81
N GLU A 114 17.05 8.15 -7.51
CA GLU A 114 17.18 9.02 -6.35
C GLU A 114 16.13 10.15 -6.38
N GLN A 115 15.94 10.78 -7.54
CA GLN A 115 14.91 11.82 -7.73
C GLN A 115 13.48 11.27 -7.53
N LEU A 116 13.22 10.02 -7.94
CA LEU A 116 11.94 9.38 -7.64
C LEU A 116 11.75 9.19 -6.13
N ILE A 117 12.79 8.72 -5.42
CA ILE A 117 12.74 8.53 -3.96
C ILE A 117 12.47 9.85 -3.24
N GLU A 118 13.16 10.92 -3.63
CA GLU A 118 12.95 12.28 -3.09
C GLU A 118 11.51 12.73 -3.29
N LEU A 119 10.96 12.56 -4.50
CA LEU A 119 9.59 12.93 -4.83
C LEU A 119 8.56 12.14 -4.00
N ILE A 120 8.77 10.84 -3.80
CA ILE A 120 7.88 10.01 -2.96
C ILE A 120 7.99 10.45 -1.49
N ASN A 121 9.20 10.72 -1.00
CA ASN A 121 9.40 11.19 0.38
C ASN A 121 8.71 12.54 0.61
N GLU A 122 8.88 13.50 -0.31
CA GLU A 122 8.20 14.79 -0.24
C GLU A 122 6.68 14.62 -0.24
N ASN A 123 6.15 13.80 -1.15
CA ASN A 123 4.72 13.50 -1.22
C ASN A 123 4.18 12.85 0.07
N ALA A 124 4.94 11.90 0.65
CA ALA A 124 4.62 11.22 1.90
C ALA A 124 4.69 12.16 3.11
N LEU A 125 5.68 13.05 3.14
CA LEU A 125 5.86 14.03 4.22
C LEU A 125 4.75 15.08 4.21
N ASN A 126 4.39 15.58 3.01
CA ASN A 126 3.33 16.56 2.80
C ASN A 126 1.92 15.97 2.96
N ARG A 127 1.77 14.64 3.10
CA ARG A 127 0.48 14.03 3.42
C ARG A 127 0.09 14.39 4.86
N PHE A 128 -0.70 15.46 5.00
CA PHE A 128 -1.20 15.89 6.30
C PHE A 128 -2.18 14.87 6.87
N GLY A 129 -1.93 14.39 8.11
CA GLY A 129 -2.72 13.34 8.75
C GLY A 129 -2.42 11.94 8.22
N SER A 130 -3.42 11.08 8.32
CA SER A 130 -3.32 9.67 7.94
C SER A 130 -3.51 9.47 6.44
N GLY A 131 -2.78 8.50 5.87
CA GLY A 131 -2.90 8.15 4.47
C GLY A 131 -1.70 7.37 3.94
N TYR A 132 -1.54 7.41 2.63
CA TYR A 132 -0.48 6.69 1.93
C TYR A 132 0.13 7.56 0.84
N SER A 133 1.41 7.38 0.55
CA SER A 133 2.07 7.85 -0.67
C SER A 133 2.32 6.68 -1.60
N TYR A 134 2.08 6.85 -2.90
CA TYR A 134 2.14 5.78 -3.89
C TYR A 134 3.02 6.12 -5.06
N LEU A 135 3.65 5.08 -5.64
CA LEU A 135 4.00 5.05 -7.04
C LEU A 135 2.91 4.26 -7.77
N VAL A 136 2.26 4.88 -8.75
CA VAL A 136 1.17 4.28 -9.53
C VAL A 136 1.51 4.20 -11.00
N LYS A 137 0.91 3.23 -11.71
CA LYS A 137 1.05 3.03 -13.15
C LYS A 137 -0.28 3.29 -13.85
N GLU A 138 -0.27 4.10 -14.91
CA GLU A 138 -1.36 4.19 -15.87
C GLU A 138 -1.37 2.99 -16.83
N LYS A 139 -2.48 2.78 -17.53
CA LYS A 139 -2.60 1.75 -18.56
C LYS A 139 -1.55 1.88 -19.68
N CYS A 140 -1.14 3.11 -20.02
CA CYS A 140 -0.07 3.37 -21.01
C CYS A 140 1.35 3.16 -20.44
N GLY A 141 1.49 2.73 -19.18
CA GLY A 141 2.78 2.50 -18.52
C GLY A 141 3.44 3.77 -17.97
N ARG A 142 2.76 4.94 -17.97
CA ARG A 142 3.27 6.14 -17.32
C ARG A 142 3.20 5.97 -15.80
N LEU A 143 4.21 6.47 -15.10
CA LEU A 143 4.28 6.45 -13.64
C LEU A 143 3.87 7.81 -13.07
N HIS A 144 3.21 7.79 -11.90
CA HIS A 144 2.90 8.99 -11.12
C HIS A 144 3.17 8.74 -9.64
N VAL A 145 3.59 9.80 -8.96
CA VAL A 145 3.62 9.85 -7.48
C VAL A 145 2.38 10.59 -7.02
N MET A 146 1.64 10.00 -6.10
CA MET A 146 0.44 10.62 -5.52
C MET A 146 0.20 10.14 -4.09
N SER A 147 -0.59 10.90 -3.33
CA SER A 147 -1.05 10.46 -2.01
C SER A 147 -2.57 10.38 -1.93
N THR A 148 -3.06 9.56 -0.99
CA THR A 148 -4.48 9.50 -0.65
C THR A 148 -4.69 9.73 0.84
N LEU A 149 -5.90 10.16 1.21
CA LEU A 149 -6.34 10.30 2.59
C LEU A 149 -6.80 8.95 3.14
N ASN A 150 -6.54 8.73 4.42
CA ASN A 150 -7.07 7.59 5.18
C ASN A 150 -6.83 6.26 4.45
N GLN A 151 -7.90 5.52 4.12
CA GLN A 151 -7.85 4.25 3.42
C GLN A 151 -8.31 4.35 1.94
N ASP A 152 -8.39 5.57 1.40
CA ASP A 152 -8.62 5.75 -0.03
C ASP A 152 -7.52 5.09 -0.86
N THR A 153 -7.86 4.67 -2.08
CA THR A 153 -6.94 3.99 -2.99
C THR A 153 -6.90 4.65 -4.37
N PRO A 154 -5.75 4.63 -5.07
CA PRO A 154 -5.65 5.09 -6.45
C PRO A 154 -6.52 4.31 -7.45
N LEU A 155 -6.97 3.10 -7.08
CA LEU A 155 -7.82 2.25 -7.92
C LEU A 155 -9.09 2.95 -8.39
N ARG A 156 -9.69 3.80 -7.53
CA ARG A 156 -10.89 4.58 -7.88
C ARG A 156 -10.67 5.58 -9.02
N CYS A 157 -9.41 5.94 -9.28
CA CYS A 157 -9.00 6.80 -10.39
C CYS A 157 -8.55 5.99 -11.62
N GLY A 158 -8.68 4.67 -11.61
CA GLY A 158 -8.23 3.78 -12.69
C GLY A 158 -6.69 3.63 -12.76
N LEU A 159 -6.00 4.00 -11.69
CA LEU A 159 -4.55 3.90 -11.56
C LEU A 159 -4.17 2.63 -10.79
N LYS A 160 -3.12 1.95 -11.22
CA LYS A 160 -2.61 0.75 -10.57
C LYS A 160 -1.49 1.10 -9.60
N PRO A 161 -1.68 0.96 -8.28
CA PRO A 161 -0.58 1.10 -7.32
C PRO A 161 0.42 -0.03 -7.50
N ILE A 162 1.71 0.31 -7.56
CA ILE A 162 2.82 -0.65 -7.64
C ILE A 162 3.74 -0.56 -6.42
N LEU A 163 3.67 0.56 -5.69
CA LEU A 163 4.34 0.78 -4.42
C LEU A 163 3.45 1.67 -3.56
N CYS A 164 3.41 1.43 -2.25
CA CYS A 164 2.80 2.34 -1.29
C CYS A 164 3.65 2.47 -0.03
N ILE A 165 3.72 3.68 0.50
CA ILE A 165 4.32 3.99 1.79
C ILE A 165 3.18 4.38 2.72
N ASP A 166 3.01 3.63 3.79
CA ASP A 166 2.03 3.92 4.84
C ASP A 166 2.54 5.06 5.72
N VAL A 167 1.78 6.16 5.79
CA VAL A 167 2.09 7.31 6.65
C VAL A 167 1.06 7.53 7.76
N TRP A 168 0.22 6.54 8.02
CA TRP A 168 -0.50 6.44 9.29
C TRP A 168 0.50 6.33 10.43
N GLU A 169 0.24 6.96 11.56
CA GLU A 169 1.15 6.92 12.71
C GLU A 169 1.39 5.50 13.23
N HIS A 170 0.40 4.61 13.13
CA HIS A 170 0.57 3.22 13.53
C HIS A 170 1.66 2.46 12.75
N ALA A 171 2.06 2.93 11.56
CA ALA A 171 3.11 2.30 10.77
C ALA A 171 4.53 2.62 11.25
N TYR A 172 4.70 3.69 12.07
CA TYR A 172 6.05 4.15 12.44
C TYR A 172 6.18 4.73 13.85
N TYR A 173 5.08 5.08 14.54
CA TYR A 173 5.13 5.89 15.76
C TYR A 173 5.84 5.20 16.93
N LEU A 174 5.70 3.87 17.11
CA LEU A 174 6.37 3.16 18.20
C LEU A 174 7.88 3.35 18.16
N LYS A 175 8.47 3.31 16.97
CA LYS A 175 9.92 3.46 16.77
C LYS A 175 10.36 4.91 16.55
N TYR A 176 9.68 5.63 15.67
CA TYR A 176 10.13 6.93 15.18
C TYR A 176 9.44 8.12 15.83
N LYS A 177 8.39 7.89 16.64
CA LYS A 177 7.60 8.94 17.29
C LYS A 177 7.07 9.94 16.25
N ASN A 178 7.25 11.22 16.49
CA ASN A 178 6.87 12.30 15.58
C ASN A 178 7.83 12.49 14.38
N PHE A 179 8.92 11.73 14.30
CA PHE A 179 9.94 11.89 13.25
C PHE A 179 9.59 11.09 11.98
N ARG A 180 8.48 11.44 11.31
CA ARG A 180 8.07 10.79 10.05
C ARG A 180 9.20 10.78 9.01
N MET A 181 9.99 11.86 8.90
CA MET A 181 11.11 11.92 7.96
C MET A 181 12.10 10.77 8.18
N LYS A 182 12.47 10.47 9.44
CA LYS A 182 13.38 9.36 9.73
C LYS A 182 12.81 7.99 9.33
N TYR A 183 11.51 7.79 9.47
CA TYR A 183 10.85 6.59 8.96
C TYR A 183 10.98 6.53 7.44
N LEU A 184 10.71 7.63 6.74
CA LEU A 184 10.79 7.72 5.27
C LEU A 184 12.21 7.50 4.75
N GLU A 185 13.24 7.96 5.45
CA GLU A 185 14.65 7.70 5.12
C GLU A 185 15.00 6.21 5.23
N ASN A 186 14.42 5.51 6.19
CA ASN A 186 14.75 4.13 6.53
C ASN A 186 13.91 3.08 5.78
N ILE A 187 12.67 3.37 5.40
CA ILE A 187 11.77 2.39 4.76
C ILE A 187 12.36 1.82 3.46
N TRP A 188 13.14 2.61 2.73
CA TRP A 188 13.78 2.21 1.46
C TRP A 188 14.76 1.05 1.60
N GLN A 189 15.27 0.79 2.82
CA GLN A 189 16.18 -0.32 3.10
C GLN A 189 15.49 -1.69 3.04
N ILE A 190 14.16 -1.71 3.10
CA ILE A 190 13.34 -2.92 3.15
C ILE A 190 12.30 -3.00 2.02
N ILE A 191 12.29 -2.08 1.07
CA ILE A 191 11.42 -2.17 -0.11
C ILE A 191 11.88 -3.29 -1.03
N ASN A 192 11.01 -4.24 -1.30
CA ASN A 192 11.21 -5.33 -2.25
C ASN A 192 11.04 -4.85 -3.70
N TRP A 193 12.07 -4.27 -4.27
CA TRP A 193 12.03 -3.74 -5.63
C TRP A 193 11.73 -4.80 -6.68
N ALA A 194 12.09 -6.07 -6.44
CA ALA A 194 11.70 -7.16 -7.33
C ALA A 194 10.17 -7.34 -7.37
N LYS A 195 9.50 -7.20 -6.22
CA LYS A 195 8.03 -7.24 -6.16
C LYS A 195 7.38 -6.01 -6.80
N VAL A 196 7.96 -4.82 -6.60
CA VAL A 196 7.49 -3.59 -7.26
C VAL A 196 7.61 -3.71 -8.78
N GLU A 197 8.72 -4.29 -9.28
CA GLU A 197 8.93 -4.56 -10.70
C GLU A 197 7.94 -5.60 -11.26
N GLU A 198 7.67 -6.69 -10.52
CA GLU A 198 6.61 -7.64 -10.88
C GLU A 198 5.26 -6.93 -11.05
N LEU A 199 4.87 -6.10 -10.07
CA LEU A 199 3.62 -5.32 -10.12
C LEU A 199 3.59 -4.32 -11.28
N TYR A 200 4.75 -3.77 -11.66
CA TYR A 200 4.86 -2.90 -12.83
C TYR A 200 4.68 -3.67 -14.14
N ASN A 201 5.22 -4.88 -14.24
CA ASN A 201 5.17 -5.67 -15.47
C ASN A 201 3.82 -6.38 -15.71
N CYS A 202 3.02 -6.58 -14.65
CA CYS A 202 1.62 -7.01 -14.79
C CYS A 202 0.72 -5.87 -15.27
#